data_8d1ab7640882402111bf3420fd6dbd4f
#
_entry.id   8d1ab7640882402111bf3420fd6dbd4f
#
_cell.length_a   1.000
_cell.length_b   1.000
_cell.length_c   1.000
_cell.angle_alpha   90.00
_cell.angle_beta   90.00
_cell.angle_gamma   90.00
#
_symmetry.space_group_name_H-M   'P 1'
#
loop_
_entity.id
_entity.type
_entity.pdbx_description
1 polymer ?
#
loop_
_entity_poly.entity_id
_entity_poly.type
_entity_poly.pdbx_seq_one_letter_code
_entity_poly.pdbx_strand_id
1 'polypeptide(L)'
;MEYRAGMAYTGIVRGNNLAVSRIDYYRPAGQRVWVRVGNGDYSSFATKLAIMSEQKKYSTDNPFRPELWHAVEGFEDLTDITYHRLNGEGRKNGIVRIAFDRPEVRNAFRPHTVDELYRALDHARRTPDVGTILLTGNGPSEKDGGWAFCSGGDQRIRGRSGYRYATEHAHDDATADESTVDTAREKVEGGRLHILEVQRLIRTMPKVVIAVVNGWAAGGGHSLHVVCDMTLASRQEARFKQTDADVGSFDAGYGSAYLAKMVGQKFAREIFFLGRTYDAQ
;
A
#
# COMPACT_ATOMS: atom_id res chain seq x y z
N MET A 1 10.14 26.45 22.12
CA MET A 1 8.74 25.96 22.05
C MET A 1 8.66 24.95 20.90
N GLU A 2 8.83 23.66 21.22
CA GLU A 2 8.70 22.60 20.21
C GLU A 2 7.25 22.15 20.17
N TYR A 3 6.56 22.46 19.08
CA TYR A 3 5.27 21.87 18.76
C TYR A 3 5.50 20.54 18.03
N ARG A 4 5.32 19.41 18.71
CA ARG A 4 5.12 18.12 18.04
C ARG A 4 3.63 17.95 17.78
N ALA A 5 3.25 17.90 16.50
CA ALA A 5 1.88 17.63 16.08
C ALA A 5 1.49 16.20 16.52
N GLY A 6 0.45 16.09 17.34
CA GLY A 6 -0.15 14.81 17.70
C GLY A 6 -1.13 14.35 16.61
N MET A 7 -1.03 13.10 16.18
CA MET A 7 -2.06 12.47 15.36
C MET A 7 -3.29 12.13 16.21
N ALA A 8 -4.47 12.48 15.71
CA ALA A 8 -5.74 12.03 16.29
C ALA A 8 -6.10 10.67 15.68
N TYR A 9 -6.29 9.67 16.51
CA TYR A 9 -6.82 8.38 16.10
C TYR A 9 -8.26 8.24 16.57
N THR A 10 -9.18 7.96 15.66
CA THR A 10 -10.54 7.56 15.99
C THR A 10 -10.64 6.06 15.76
N GLY A 11 -10.68 5.28 16.82
CA GLY A 11 -10.82 3.83 16.77
C GLY A 11 -12.01 3.35 17.59
N ILE A 12 -12.89 2.54 17.00
CA ILE A 12 -13.90 1.80 17.73
C ILE A 12 -13.36 0.40 18.00
N VAL A 13 -13.01 0.10 19.25
CA VAL A 13 -12.64 -1.26 19.67
C VAL A 13 -13.90 -1.95 20.22
N ARG A 14 -14.42 -2.94 19.51
CA ARG A 14 -15.46 -3.82 20.00
C ARG A 14 -14.83 -5.14 20.47
N GLY A 15 -14.81 -5.34 21.76
CA GLY A 15 -14.46 -6.61 22.39
C GLY A 15 -14.85 -6.56 23.85
N ASN A 16 -15.63 -7.55 24.30
CA ASN A 16 -16.06 -7.77 25.69
C ASN A 16 -16.61 -6.52 26.43
N ASN A 17 -17.71 -5.97 25.92
CA ASN A 17 -18.51 -4.91 26.58
C ASN A 17 -17.83 -3.58 26.87
N LEU A 18 -16.76 -3.23 26.18
CA LEU A 18 -16.12 -1.92 26.26
C LEU A 18 -16.39 -1.11 24.98
N ALA A 19 -17.25 -0.09 25.06
CA ALA A 19 -17.45 0.89 24.00
C ALA A 19 -16.64 2.15 24.32
N VAL A 20 -15.61 2.44 23.55
CA VAL A 20 -14.90 3.73 23.59
C VAL A 20 -15.54 4.63 22.54
N SER A 21 -16.24 5.67 22.95
CA SER A 21 -16.97 6.55 22.02
C SER A 21 -16.13 7.66 21.42
N ARG A 22 -15.05 8.08 22.05
CA ARG A 22 -14.14 9.13 21.56
C ARG A 22 -12.82 9.12 22.32
N ILE A 23 -11.69 9.31 21.61
CA ILE A 23 -10.37 9.58 22.20
C ILE A 23 -9.86 10.87 21.60
N ASP A 24 -9.78 11.93 22.41
CA ASP A 24 -9.17 13.20 22.03
C ASP A 24 -7.75 13.26 22.60
N TYR A 25 -6.77 13.49 21.72
CA TYR A 25 -5.36 13.58 22.10
C TYR A 25 -4.90 15.04 22.07
N TYR A 26 -4.49 15.55 23.22
CA TYR A 26 -3.68 16.76 23.34
C TYR A 26 -2.51 16.44 24.26
N ARG A 27 -1.25 16.60 23.82
CA ARG A 27 -0.09 16.35 24.65
C ARG A 27 0.90 17.52 24.65
N PRO A 28 0.95 18.34 25.70
CA PRO A 28 2.15 19.02 26.12
C PRO A 28 3.10 18.01 26.78
N ALA A 29 4.40 18.13 26.55
CA ALA A 29 5.40 17.21 27.11
C ALA A 29 5.27 17.10 28.65
N GLY A 30 5.13 15.87 29.14
CA GLY A 30 5.17 15.55 30.59
C GLY A 30 3.82 15.31 31.28
N GLN A 31 2.67 15.44 30.62
CA GLN A 31 1.37 15.21 31.28
C GLN A 31 0.80 13.80 31.01
N ARG A 32 0.14 13.23 32.04
CA ARG A 32 -0.56 11.94 31.93
C ARG A 32 -1.90 12.13 31.22
N VAL A 33 -2.20 11.26 30.28
CA VAL A 33 -3.47 11.23 29.56
C VAL A 33 -4.44 10.28 30.29
N TRP A 34 -5.65 10.75 30.55
CA TRP A 34 -6.72 9.96 31.16
C TRP A 34 -7.78 9.63 30.09
N VAL A 35 -8.17 8.38 30.04
CA VAL A 35 -9.22 7.90 29.11
C VAL A 35 -10.43 7.48 29.95
N ARG A 36 -11.60 8.03 29.61
CA ARG A 36 -12.86 7.60 30.21
C ARG A 36 -13.35 6.34 29.51
N VAL A 37 -13.54 5.29 30.25
CA VAL A 37 -13.99 4.00 29.73
C VAL A 37 -15.25 3.60 30.50
N GLY A 38 -16.41 3.60 29.79
CA GLY A 38 -17.67 3.17 30.40
C GLY A 38 -18.01 3.89 31.71
N ASN A 39 -19.00 3.54 32.40
CA ASN A 39 -19.63 4.11 33.60
C ASN A 39 -18.76 4.84 34.67
N GLY A 40 -17.80 5.64 34.26
CA GLY A 40 -17.17 6.61 35.15
C GLY A 40 -15.74 6.29 35.65
N ASP A 41 -15.17 5.14 35.34
CA ASP A 41 -13.81 4.81 35.78
C ASP A 41 -12.71 5.46 34.92
N TYR A 42 -11.83 6.19 35.61
CA TYR A 42 -10.62 6.77 34.99
C TYR A 42 -9.43 5.87 35.31
N SER A 43 -8.74 5.37 34.32
CA SER A 43 -7.46 4.69 34.49
C SER A 43 -6.39 5.31 33.63
N SER A 44 -5.13 5.26 34.07
CA SER A 44 -4.03 5.79 33.27
C SER A 44 -3.94 4.99 31.97
N PHE A 45 -3.88 5.68 30.84
CA PHE A 45 -3.72 5.08 29.52
C PHE A 45 -2.50 4.17 29.44
N ALA A 46 -1.41 4.55 30.14
CA ALA A 46 -0.20 3.73 30.24
C ALA A 46 -0.44 2.38 30.93
N THR A 47 -1.27 2.33 31.96
CA THR A 47 -1.58 1.07 32.67
C THR A 47 -2.42 0.14 31.80
N LYS A 48 -3.38 0.67 31.02
CA LYS A 48 -4.19 -0.16 30.11
C LYS A 48 -3.42 -0.59 28.85
N LEU A 49 -2.54 0.25 28.31
CA LEU A 49 -1.60 -0.15 27.27
C LEU A 49 -0.63 -1.24 27.76
N ALA A 50 -0.14 -1.15 29.01
CA ALA A 50 0.70 -2.17 29.60
C ALA A 50 -0.07 -3.50 29.75
N ILE A 51 -1.31 -3.46 30.26
CA ILE A 51 -2.17 -4.67 30.38
C ILE A 51 -2.49 -5.25 29.00
N MET A 52 -2.74 -4.42 27.99
CA MET A 52 -2.95 -4.88 26.60
C MET A 52 -1.67 -5.43 25.97
N SER A 53 -0.49 -4.91 26.32
CA SER A 53 0.79 -5.42 25.83
C SER A 53 1.21 -6.73 26.49
N GLU A 54 0.80 -6.99 27.74
CA GLU A 54 1.04 -8.27 28.41
C GLU A 54 0.10 -9.39 27.92
N GLN A 55 -1.09 -9.05 27.43
CA GLN A 55 -2.08 -10.06 27.00
C GLN A 55 -1.97 -10.51 25.54
N LYS A 56 -1.10 -9.91 24.72
CA LYS A 56 -0.80 -10.40 23.37
C LYS A 56 0.70 -10.47 23.15
N LYS A 57 1.34 -11.52 23.61
CA LYS A 57 2.48 -12.07 22.87
C LYS A 57 1.92 -12.47 21.52
N TYR A 58 2.13 -11.62 20.50
CA TYR A 58 1.91 -12.07 19.13
C TYR A 58 2.83 -13.26 18.92
N SER A 59 2.24 -14.43 18.68
CA SER A 59 2.98 -15.59 18.23
C SER A 59 3.77 -15.16 16.99
N THR A 60 5.08 -15.32 17.04
CA THR A 60 5.95 -15.12 15.87
C THR A 60 5.82 -16.29 14.91
N ASP A 61 5.07 -17.33 15.30
CA ASP A 61 4.87 -18.53 14.53
C ASP A 61 3.77 -18.29 13.49
N ASN A 62 4.20 -17.91 12.29
CA ASN A 62 3.41 -17.74 11.08
C ASN A 62 2.07 -16.99 11.27
N PRO A 63 2.09 -15.65 11.32
CA PRO A 63 0.89 -14.84 11.48
C PRO A 63 -0.04 -14.88 10.25
N PHE A 64 0.45 -15.34 9.10
CA PHE A 64 -0.35 -15.51 7.90
C PHE A 64 -0.98 -16.90 7.89
N ARG A 65 -2.31 -16.92 7.79
CA ARG A 65 -3.12 -18.16 7.67
C ARG A 65 -3.65 -18.25 6.25
N PRO A 66 -2.92 -18.87 5.33
CA PRO A 66 -3.31 -18.95 3.92
C PRO A 66 -4.68 -19.64 3.74
N GLU A 67 -5.02 -20.59 4.61
CA GLU A 67 -6.29 -21.30 4.59
C GLU A 67 -7.54 -20.42 4.82
N LEU A 68 -7.34 -19.21 5.34
CA LEU A 68 -8.43 -18.25 5.51
C LEU A 68 -8.64 -17.34 4.28
N TRP A 69 -7.73 -17.40 3.32
CA TRP A 69 -7.75 -16.55 2.15
C TRP A 69 -8.11 -17.35 0.90
N HIS A 70 -9.21 -17.01 0.26
CA HIS A 70 -9.70 -17.69 -0.93
C HIS A 70 -9.61 -16.76 -2.13
N ALA A 71 -9.18 -17.29 -3.27
CA ALA A 71 -9.17 -16.54 -4.52
C ALA A 71 -10.58 -16.01 -4.84
N VAL A 72 -10.64 -14.80 -5.34
CA VAL A 72 -11.90 -14.20 -5.76
C VAL A 72 -12.27 -14.75 -7.12
N GLU A 73 -13.46 -15.34 -7.24
CA GLU A 73 -13.99 -15.90 -8.48
C GLU A 73 -14.00 -14.87 -9.62
N GLY A 74 -13.64 -15.29 -10.83
CA GLY A 74 -13.53 -14.45 -12.02
C GLY A 74 -12.22 -13.65 -12.12
N PHE A 75 -11.21 -14.01 -11.29
CA PHE A 75 -9.89 -13.42 -11.28
C PHE A 75 -8.76 -14.47 -11.33
N GLU A 76 -9.06 -15.62 -11.94
CA GLU A 76 -8.13 -16.74 -12.08
C GLU A 76 -7.05 -16.48 -13.14
N ASP A 77 -7.26 -15.49 -13.99
CA ASP A 77 -6.38 -15.06 -15.09
C ASP A 77 -5.29 -14.05 -14.65
N LEU A 78 -5.28 -13.66 -13.39
CA LEU A 78 -4.26 -12.75 -12.86
C LEU A 78 -2.87 -13.41 -12.84
N THR A 79 -1.86 -12.67 -13.30
CA THR A 79 -0.49 -13.15 -13.42
C THR A 79 0.53 -12.34 -12.64
N ASP A 80 0.30 -11.04 -12.49
CA ASP A 80 1.22 -10.09 -11.84
C ASP A 80 0.76 -9.71 -10.43
N ILE A 81 -0.48 -10.04 -10.08
CA ILE A 81 -1.03 -9.83 -8.74
C ILE A 81 -1.83 -11.05 -8.28
N THR A 82 -2.09 -11.13 -6.98
CA THR A 82 -3.07 -12.06 -6.42
C THR A 82 -4.22 -11.27 -5.78
N TYR A 83 -5.44 -11.81 -5.90
CA TYR A 83 -6.63 -11.21 -5.33
C TYR A 83 -7.42 -12.23 -4.52
N HIS A 84 -7.44 -12.06 -3.21
CA HIS A 84 -8.05 -12.98 -2.27
C HIS A 84 -9.04 -12.29 -1.35
N ARG A 85 -10.00 -13.06 -0.86
CA ARG A 85 -10.94 -12.64 0.16
C ARG A 85 -10.73 -13.43 1.44
N LEU A 86 -10.80 -12.74 2.57
CA LEU A 86 -10.77 -13.36 3.88
C LEU A 86 -12.14 -14.00 4.18
N ASN A 87 -12.17 -15.31 4.32
CA ASN A 87 -13.36 -16.07 4.73
C ASN A 87 -13.09 -16.62 6.13
N GLY A 88 -13.71 -16.00 7.16
CA GLY A 88 -13.73 -16.56 8.50
C GLY A 88 -14.87 -17.58 8.66
N GLU A 89 -14.77 -18.46 9.64
CA GLU A 89 -15.80 -19.45 9.98
C GLU A 89 -17.18 -18.78 10.10
N GLY A 90 -18.07 -19.08 9.16
CA GLY A 90 -19.47 -18.66 9.17
C GLY A 90 -19.78 -17.19 8.89
N ARG A 91 -18.81 -16.35 8.55
CA ARG A 91 -19.03 -14.95 8.17
C ARG A 91 -18.25 -14.57 6.91
N LYS A 92 -18.94 -14.00 5.92
CA LYS A 92 -18.27 -13.27 4.85
C LYS A 92 -17.58 -12.06 5.48
N ASN A 93 -16.27 -12.12 5.67
CA ASN A 93 -15.51 -10.97 6.12
C ASN A 93 -15.40 -9.96 4.98
N GLY A 94 -15.66 -8.70 5.29
CA GLY A 94 -15.57 -7.59 4.35
C GLY A 94 -14.12 -7.15 4.05
N ILE A 95 -13.16 -8.09 4.10
CA ILE A 95 -11.74 -7.82 3.89
C ILE A 95 -11.26 -8.57 2.66
N VAL A 96 -10.62 -7.85 1.75
CA VAL A 96 -9.91 -8.43 0.61
C VAL A 96 -8.43 -8.07 0.65
N ARG A 97 -7.60 -8.91 0.06
CA ARG A 97 -6.17 -8.73 -0.08
C ARG A 97 -5.81 -8.73 -1.55
N ILE A 98 -5.17 -7.66 -1.99
CA ILE A 98 -4.56 -7.53 -3.31
C ILE A 98 -3.05 -7.48 -3.08
N ALA A 99 -2.29 -8.35 -3.73
CA ALA A 99 -0.85 -8.38 -3.56
C ALA A 99 -0.14 -8.43 -4.91
N PHE A 100 0.87 -7.58 -5.08
CA PHE A 100 1.82 -7.75 -6.19
C PHE A 100 2.48 -9.13 -6.09
N ASP A 101 2.63 -9.82 -7.20
CA ASP A 101 3.15 -11.19 -7.27
C ASP A 101 4.26 -11.33 -8.32
N ARG A 102 5.21 -10.42 -8.26
CA ARG A 102 6.42 -10.41 -9.08
C ARG A 102 7.68 -10.29 -8.20
N PRO A 103 7.88 -11.21 -7.23
CA PRO A 103 8.94 -11.10 -6.24
C PRO A 103 10.34 -11.13 -6.86
N GLU A 104 10.52 -11.79 -8.02
CA GLU A 104 11.78 -11.88 -8.76
C GLU A 104 12.31 -10.51 -9.23
N VAL A 105 11.43 -9.50 -9.29
CA VAL A 105 11.76 -8.09 -9.62
C VAL A 105 11.33 -7.14 -8.51
N ARG A 106 11.22 -7.64 -7.27
CA ARG A 106 10.79 -6.88 -6.10
C ARG A 106 9.44 -6.20 -6.29
N ASN A 107 8.52 -6.91 -6.93
CA ASN A 107 7.17 -6.43 -7.18
C ASN A 107 7.13 -5.11 -7.98
N ALA A 108 8.09 -4.92 -8.90
CA ALA A 108 8.04 -3.81 -9.84
C ALA A 108 6.82 -3.97 -10.76
N PHE A 109 6.04 -2.91 -10.93
CA PHE A 109 4.86 -2.97 -11.79
C PHE A 109 5.20 -2.63 -13.25
N ARG A 110 4.50 -3.27 -14.16
CA ARG A 110 4.46 -3.00 -15.60
C ARG A 110 3.02 -2.62 -16.00
N PRO A 111 2.76 -2.15 -17.24
CA PRO A 111 1.41 -1.80 -17.66
C PRO A 111 0.37 -2.88 -17.37
N HIS A 112 0.67 -4.13 -17.67
CA HIS A 112 -0.20 -5.27 -17.36
C HIS A 112 -0.51 -5.40 -15.85
N THR A 113 0.49 -5.24 -14.99
CA THR A 113 0.28 -5.21 -13.53
C THR A 113 -0.69 -4.11 -13.11
N VAL A 114 -0.59 -2.94 -13.75
CA VAL A 114 -1.46 -1.79 -13.47
C VAL A 114 -2.90 -2.07 -13.90
N ASP A 115 -3.11 -2.73 -15.05
CA ASP A 115 -4.42 -3.13 -15.53
C ASP A 115 -5.09 -4.13 -14.57
N GLU A 116 -4.35 -5.16 -14.15
CA GLU A 116 -4.83 -6.14 -13.18
C GLU A 116 -5.17 -5.48 -11.83
N LEU A 117 -4.30 -4.61 -11.35
CA LEU A 117 -4.49 -3.88 -10.09
C LEU A 117 -5.73 -2.98 -10.15
N TYR A 118 -5.94 -2.25 -11.24
CA TYR A 118 -7.13 -1.43 -11.44
C TYR A 118 -8.39 -2.29 -11.44
N ARG A 119 -8.40 -3.41 -12.20
CA ARG A 119 -9.52 -4.35 -12.28
C ARG A 119 -9.89 -4.90 -10.89
N ALA A 120 -8.91 -5.33 -10.10
CA ALA A 120 -9.14 -5.88 -8.77
C ALA A 120 -9.66 -4.80 -7.78
N LEU A 121 -9.08 -3.60 -7.79
CA LEU A 121 -9.51 -2.48 -6.96
C LEU A 121 -10.91 -2.00 -7.32
N ASP A 122 -11.25 -1.90 -8.61
CA ASP A 122 -12.58 -1.49 -9.05
C ASP A 122 -13.65 -2.52 -8.71
N HIS A 123 -13.32 -3.82 -8.82
CA HIS A 123 -14.19 -4.89 -8.34
C HIS A 123 -14.43 -4.78 -6.83
N ALA A 124 -13.35 -4.65 -6.03
CA ALA A 124 -13.46 -4.49 -4.57
C ALA A 124 -14.30 -3.25 -4.20
N ARG A 125 -14.10 -2.13 -4.91
CA ARG A 125 -14.87 -0.89 -4.73
C ARG A 125 -16.36 -1.11 -4.93
N ARG A 126 -16.74 -1.87 -5.96
CA ARG A 126 -18.14 -2.12 -6.33
C ARG A 126 -18.80 -3.25 -5.55
N THR A 127 -18.03 -4.07 -4.85
CA THR A 127 -18.54 -5.19 -4.05
C THR A 127 -19.11 -4.66 -2.71
N PRO A 128 -20.43 -4.73 -2.47
CA PRO A 128 -21.07 -4.03 -1.35
C PRO A 128 -20.60 -4.47 0.02
N ASP A 129 -20.29 -5.75 0.19
CA ASP A 129 -19.88 -6.35 1.45
C ASP A 129 -18.36 -6.30 1.71
N VAL A 130 -17.57 -5.71 0.81
CA VAL A 130 -16.17 -5.35 1.04
C VAL A 130 -16.09 -3.99 1.71
N GLY A 131 -15.43 -3.91 2.86
CA GLY A 131 -15.20 -2.66 3.60
C GLY A 131 -13.74 -2.25 3.63
N THR A 132 -12.83 -3.24 3.58
CA THR A 132 -11.39 -3.00 3.72
C THR A 132 -10.61 -3.77 2.66
N ILE A 133 -9.62 -3.09 2.08
CA ILE A 133 -8.69 -3.64 1.08
C ILE A 133 -7.29 -3.58 1.68
N LEU A 134 -6.62 -4.72 1.77
CA LEU A 134 -5.20 -4.80 2.10
C LEU A 134 -4.40 -4.83 0.80
N LEU A 135 -3.54 -3.84 0.60
CA LEU A 135 -2.61 -3.79 -0.53
C LEU A 135 -1.21 -4.15 -0.03
N THR A 136 -0.56 -5.14 -0.64
CA THR A 136 0.74 -5.65 -0.18
C THR A 136 1.56 -6.23 -1.34
N GLY A 137 2.69 -6.86 -1.04
CA GLY A 137 3.51 -7.62 -1.99
C GLY A 137 3.73 -9.06 -1.52
N ASN A 138 3.69 -10.02 -2.43
CA ASN A 138 4.11 -11.40 -2.19
C ASN A 138 5.65 -11.49 -2.22
N GLY A 139 6.19 -12.54 -1.69
CA GLY A 139 7.62 -12.82 -1.58
C GLY A 139 7.90 -13.90 -0.56
N PRO A 140 9.18 -14.06 -0.17
CA PRO A 140 10.35 -13.26 -0.58
C PRO A 140 10.83 -13.52 -2.00
N SER A 141 11.72 -12.66 -2.51
CA SER A 141 12.44 -12.92 -3.76
C SER A 141 13.35 -14.14 -3.62
N GLU A 142 13.28 -15.08 -4.56
CA GLU A 142 14.15 -16.26 -4.58
C GLU A 142 15.64 -15.91 -4.78
N LYS A 143 15.93 -14.73 -5.33
CA LYS A 143 17.32 -14.32 -5.63
C LYS A 143 18.13 -14.02 -4.38
N ASP A 144 17.51 -13.45 -3.36
CA ASP A 144 18.21 -12.93 -2.18
C ASP A 144 17.40 -12.99 -0.88
N GLY A 145 16.23 -13.59 -0.90
CA GLY A 145 15.32 -13.64 0.25
C GLY A 145 14.71 -12.31 0.66
N GLY A 146 14.92 -11.24 -0.13
CA GLY A 146 14.43 -9.90 0.19
C GLY A 146 12.94 -9.72 -0.07
N TRP A 147 12.28 -8.97 0.80
CA TRP A 147 10.87 -8.61 0.68
C TRP A 147 10.68 -7.26 0.01
N ALA A 148 9.58 -7.13 -0.72
CA ALA A 148 9.13 -5.85 -1.27
C ALA A 148 7.61 -5.75 -1.24
N PHE A 149 7.13 -4.59 -0.84
CA PHE A 149 5.77 -4.16 -1.12
C PHE A 149 5.62 -3.91 -2.63
N CYS A 150 6.37 -2.94 -3.14
CA CYS A 150 6.47 -2.62 -4.56
C CYS A 150 7.67 -1.69 -4.78
N SER A 151 8.54 -2.03 -5.72
CA SER A 151 9.73 -1.23 -6.05
C SER A 151 9.49 -0.16 -7.11
N GLY A 152 8.24 0.10 -7.49
CA GLY A 152 7.88 1.09 -8.49
C GLY A 152 7.78 0.51 -9.89
N GLY A 153 7.91 1.37 -10.90
CA GLY A 153 7.83 0.93 -12.29
C GLY A 153 9.02 0.08 -12.73
N ASP A 154 8.75 -0.97 -13.48
CA ASP A 154 9.78 -1.90 -13.97
C ASP A 154 10.70 -1.19 -14.99
N GLN A 155 11.91 -0.84 -14.55
CA GLN A 155 12.87 -0.10 -15.36
C GLN A 155 13.41 -0.90 -16.56
N ARG A 156 13.28 -2.23 -16.57
CA ARG A 156 13.76 -3.09 -17.67
C ARG A 156 12.95 -2.88 -18.96
N ILE A 157 11.68 -2.48 -18.82
CA ILE A 157 10.76 -2.25 -19.93
C ILE A 157 10.56 -0.74 -20.21
N ARG A 158 11.29 0.12 -19.50
CA ARG A 158 11.25 1.58 -19.72
C ARG A 158 12.19 1.96 -20.84
N GLY A 159 11.65 2.20 -22.04
CA GLY A 159 12.40 2.80 -23.15
C GLY A 159 12.50 4.34 -23.05
N ARG A 160 13.14 4.98 -24.03
CA ARG A 160 13.19 6.45 -24.14
C ARG A 160 11.79 7.10 -24.19
N SER A 161 10.81 6.39 -24.76
CA SER A 161 9.41 6.81 -24.87
C SER A 161 8.56 6.43 -23.64
N GLY A 162 9.13 5.81 -22.60
CA GLY A 162 8.43 5.36 -21.39
C GLY A 162 8.20 3.86 -21.34
N TYR A 163 7.21 3.43 -20.58
CA TYR A 163 6.86 2.02 -20.44
C TYR A 163 6.18 1.50 -21.70
N ARG A 164 6.54 0.28 -22.14
CA ARG A 164 5.91 -0.38 -23.29
C ARG A 164 5.03 -1.51 -22.80
N TYR A 165 3.85 -1.67 -23.40
CA TYR A 165 3.11 -2.92 -23.30
C TYR A 165 3.91 -4.01 -24.04
N ALA A 166 4.07 -5.18 -23.42
CA ALA A 166 4.53 -6.35 -24.14
C ALA A 166 3.44 -6.72 -25.17
N THR A 167 3.67 -6.46 -26.41
CA THR A 167 2.86 -7.05 -27.48
C THR A 167 3.17 -8.54 -27.48
N GLU A 168 2.15 -9.40 -27.53
CA GLU A 168 2.29 -10.86 -27.53
C GLU A 168 3.13 -11.41 -28.70
N HIS A 169 3.58 -10.55 -29.61
CA HIS A 169 4.36 -10.86 -30.82
C HIS A 169 5.48 -9.86 -31.06
N ALA A 170 6.34 -9.59 -30.07
CA ALA A 170 7.61 -8.94 -30.35
C ALA A 170 8.65 -9.98 -30.79
N HIS A 171 8.41 -10.62 -31.94
CA HIS A 171 9.48 -11.10 -32.80
C HIS A 171 10.09 -9.86 -33.47
N ASP A 172 11.42 -9.80 -33.48
CA ASP A 172 12.23 -8.82 -34.18
C ASP A 172 11.80 -8.72 -35.68
N ASP A 173 10.81 -7.92 -35.98
CA ASP A 173 10.45 -7.62 -37.35
C ASP A 173 10.52 -6.09 -37.56
N ALA A 174 11.57 -5.67 -38.28
CA ALA A 174 11.86 -4.29 -38.61
C ALA A 174 10.87 -3.68 -39.64
N THR A 175 9.70 -4.33 -39.85
CA THR A 175 8.68 -3.95 -40.82
C THR A 175 7.31 -3.68 -40.21
N ALA A 176 7.28 -3.15 -38.97
CA ALA A 176 5.99 -2.76 -38.37
C ALA A 176 5.38 -1.56 -39.14
N ASP A 177 4.19 -1.80 -39.73
CA ASP A 177 3.37 -0.79 -40.37
C ASP A 177 3.03 0.36 -39.39
N GLU A 178 2.96 1.59 -39.90
CA GLU A 178 2.72 2.82 -39.15
C GLU A 178 1.43 2.76 -38.30
N SER A 179 0.41 2.02 -38.75
CA SER A 179 -0.86 1.82 -38.04
C SER A 179 -0.71 0.99 -36.75
N THR A 180 0.25 0.06 -36.69
CA THR A 180 0.57 -0.71 -35.47
C THR A 180 1.39 0.09 -34.47
N VAL A 181 2.14 1.08 -34.93
CA VAL A 181 2.92 2.00 -34.07
C VAL A 181 1.99 2.95 -33.33
N ASP A 182 0.94 3.45 -33.95
CA ASP A 182 -0.01 4.39 -33.32
C ASP A 182 -0.86 3.68 -32.25
N THR A 183 -1.35 2.48 -32.48
CA THR A 183 -2.07 1.70 -31.45
C THR A 183 -1.19 1.28 -30.29
N ALA A 184 0.09 0.99 -30.54
CA ALA A 184 1.06 0.72 -29.48
C ALA A 184 1.38 2.00 -28.67
N ARG A 185 1.44 3.15 -29.34
CA ARG A 185 1.66 4.45 -28.71
C ARG A 185 0.49 4.87 -27.83
N GLU A 186 -0.75 4.72 -28.30
CA GLU A 186 -1.97 4.99 -27.53
C GLU A 186 -2.05 4.11 -26.30
N LYS A 187 -1.73 2.80 -26.42
CA LYS A 187 -1.67 1.88 -25.27
C LYS A 187 -0.58 2.26 -24.27
N VAL A 188 0.58 2.70 -24.75
CA VAL A 188 1.68 3.16 -23.88
C VAL A 188 1.34 4.47 -23.18
N GLU A 189 0.72 5.40 -23.86
CA GLU A 189 0.26 6.67 -23.27
C GLU A 189 -0.87 6.44 -22.27
N GLY A 190 -1.82 5.57 -22.58
CA GLY A 190 -2.87 5.11 -21.66
C GLY A 190 -2.29 4.41 -20.43
N GLY A 191 -1.30 3.55 -20.60
CA GLY A 191 -0.61 2.87 -19.49
C GLY A 191 0.17 3.79 -18.56
N ARG A 192 0.72 4.89 -19.07
CA ARG A 192 1.35 5.92 -18.21
C ARG A 192 0.34 6.63 -17.31
N LEU A 193 -0.81 6.93 -17.83
CA LEU A 193 -1.88 7.59 -17.09
C LEU A 193 -2.61 6.64 -16.17
N HIS A 194 -2.60 5.34 -16.47
CA HIS A 194 -3.37 4.35 -15.74
C HIS A 194 -2.89 4.15 -14.29
N ILE A 195 -1.60 4.26 -13.99
CA ILE A 195 -1.13 4.23 -12.60
C ILE A 195 -1.67 5.42 -11.79
N LEU A 196 -1.87 6.57 -12.41
CA LEU A 196 -2.53 7.72 -11.79
C LEU A 196 -4.00 7.43 -11.53
N GLU A 197 -4.67 6.71 -12.42
CA GLU A 197 -6.05 6.29 -12.21
C GLU A 197 -6.17 5.29 -11.04
N VAL A 198 -5.20 4.37 -10.87
CA VAL A 198 -5.12 3.50 -9.70
C VAL A 198 -4.97 4.34 -8.42
N GLN A 199 -4.05 5.30 -8.40
CA GLN A 199 -3.86 6.18 -7.25
C GLN A 199 -5.12 7.02 -6.97
N ARG A 200 -5.77 7.55 -8.01
CA ARG A 200 -7.03 8.28 -7.90
C ARG A 200 -8.15 7.38 -7.36
N LEU A 201 -8.26 6.16 -7.89
CA LEU A 201 -9.24 5.16 -7.44
C LEU A 201 -9.08 4.86 -5.95
N ILE A 202 -7.86 4.59 -5.49
CA ILE A 202 -7.55 4.37 -4.06
C ILE A 202 -8.02 5.57 -3.23
N ARG A 203 -7.71 6.80 -3.66
CA ARG A 203 -8.04 8.02 -2.90
C ARG A 203 -9.53 8.37 -2.86
N THR A 204 -10.30 7.93 -3.84
CA THR A 204 -11.69 8.38 -4.00
C THR A 204 -12.72 7.29 -3.73
N MET A 205 -12.30 6.03 -3.58
CA MET A 205 -13.24 4.95 -3.30
C MET A 205 -13.82 5.02 -1.87
N PRO A 206 -15.08 4.63 -1.67
CA PRO A 206 -15.73 4.62 -0.36
C PRO A 206 -15.37 3.35 0.45
N LYS A 207 -14.13 2.93 0.41
CA LYS A 207 -13.57 1.75 1.10
C LYS A 207 -12.24 2.13 1.73
N VAL A 208 -11.90 1.50 2.84
CA VAL A 208 -10.61 1.71 3.49
C VAL A 208 -9.54 0.89 2.79
N VAL A 209 -8.49 1.54 2.30
CA VAL A 209 -7.34 0.89 1.69
C VAL A 209 -6.14 1.00 2.63
N ILE A 210 -5.60 -0.14 3.04
CA ILE A 210 -4.47 -0.23 3.96
C ILE A 210 -3.27 -0.81 3.21
N ALA A 211 -2.20 -0.03 3.06
CA ALA A 211 -0.93 -0.55 2.59
C ALA A 211 -0.25 -1.38 3.69
N VAL A 212 0.10 -2.62 3.38
CA VAL A 212 0.87 -3.51 4.27
C VAL A 212 2.28 -3.64 3.68
N VAL A 213 3.19 -2.79 4.16
CA VAL A 213 4.55 -2.67 3.66
C VAL A 213 5.44 -3.68 4.38
N ASN A 214 5.67 -4.80 3.73
CA ASN A 214 6.44 -5.94 4.24
C ASN A 214 7.92 -5.93 3.80
N GLY A 215 8.36 -4.91 3.06
CA GLY A 215 9.71 -4.77 2.55
C GLY A 215 9.88 -3.43 1.84
N TRP A 216 10.54 -3.43 0.68
CA TRP A 216 10.78 -2.20 -0.08
C TRP A 216 9.49 -1.60 -0.65
N ALA A 217 9.26 -0.33 -0.35
CA ALA A 217 8.31 0.56 -1.01
C ALA A 217 9.10 1.70 -1.66
N ALA A 218 9.36 1.59 -2.98
CA ALA A 218 10.26 2.51 -3.66
C ALA A 218 9.63 3.14 -4.91
N GLY A 219 10.02 4.38 -5.24
CA GLY A 219 9.51 5.12 -6.40
C GLY A 219 7.98 5.13 -6.45
N GLY A 220 7.39 4.64 -7.54
CA GLY A 220 5.93 4.50 -7.67
C GLY A 220 5.28 3.63 -6.60
N GLY A 221 6.00 2.64 -6.04
CA GLY A 221 5.53 1.84 -4.91
C GLY A 221 5.46 2.66 -3.61
N HIS A 222 6.39 3.60 -3.40
CA HIS A 222 6.29 4.56 -2.32
C HIS A 222 5.05 5.46 -2.51
N SER A 223 4.83 5.97 -3.71
CA SER A 223 3.65 6.80 -4.00
C SER A 223 2.34 6.05 -3.79
N LEU A 224 2.29 4.74 -4.08
CA LEU A 224 1.11 3.90 -3.84
C LEU A 224 0.75 3.79 -2.35
N HIS A 225 1.73 3.56 -1.45
CA HIS A 225 1.39 3.50 -0.02
C HIS A 225 0.98 4.87 0.54
N VAL A 226 1.53 5.97 0.01
CA VAL A 226 1.17 7.33 0.43
C VAL A 226 -0.27 7.67 0.11
N VAL A 227 -0.81 7.17 -1.01
CA VAL A 227 -2.21 7.42 -1.39
C VAL A 227 -3.21 6.50 -0.67
N CYS A 228 -2.77 5.44 -0.01
CA CYS A 228 -3.62 4.62 0.84
C CYS A 228 -4.08 5.38 2.09
N ASP A 229 -5.16 4.94 2.71
CA ASP A 229 -5.71 5.58 3.92
C ASP A 229 -4.82 5.34 5.13
N MET A 230 -4.19 4.17 5.21
CA MET A 230 -3.30 3.78 6.30
C MET A 230 -2.11 2.98 5.76
N THR A 231 -1.00 3.00 6.51
CA THR A 231 0.16 2.15 6.25
C THR A 231 0.52 1.36 7.50
N LEU A 232 0.58 0.04 7.35
CA LEU A 232 1.21 -0.87 8.30
C LEU A 232 2.57 -1.26 7.74
N ALA A 233 3.63 -1.13 8.54
CA ALA A 233 4.98 -1.39 8.08
C ALA A 233 5.66 -2.45 8.96
N SER A 234 6.35 -3.40 8.32
CA SER A 234 7.24 -4.31 9.04
C SER A 234 8.36 -3.50 9.69
N ARG A 235 8.51 -3.64 11.01
CA ARG A 235 9.56 -2.95 11.75
C ARG A 235 10.96 -3.33 11.25
N GLN A 236 11.15 -4.57 10.88
CA GLN A 236 12.44 -5.12 10.46
C GLN A 236 12.73 -4.87 8.99
N GLU A 237 11.73 -5.11 8.13
CA GLU A 237 11.93 -5.24 6.69
C GLU A 237 11.52 -4.01 5.89
N ALA A 238 10.58 -3.20 6.40
CA ALA A 238 10.07 -2.07 5.63
C ALA A 238 11.17 -1.04 5.35
N ARG A 239 11.28 -0.66 4.07
CA ARG A 239 12.18 0.38 3.58
C ARG A 239 11.43 1.28 2.61
N PHE A 240 11.51 2.56 2.85
CA PHE A 240 10.82 3.59 2.08
C PHE A 240 11.84 4.44 1.35
N LYS A 241 11.67 4.61 0.05
CA LYS A 241 12.59 5.42 -0.76
C LYS A 241 11.87 6.04 -1.95
N GLN A 242 12.11 7.31 -2.21
CA GLN A 242 11.85 7.90 -3.53
C GLN A 242 13.10 7.82 -4.38
N THR A 243 12.95 7.28 -5.59
CA THR A 243 14.06 6.96 -6.48
C THR A 243 14.21 7.97 -7.62
N ASP A 244 13.33 8.96 -7.70
CA ASP A 244 13.28 9.89 -8.83
C ASP A 244 14.60 10.65 -9.04
N ALA A 245 15.23 11.12 -7.96
CA ALA A 245 16.52 11.79 -8.02
C ALA A 245 17.65 10.87 -8.54
N ASP A 246 17.61 9.57 -8.19
CA ASP A 246 18.64 8.61 -8.61
C ASP A 246 18.56 8.27 -10.10
N VAL A 247 17.37 8.38 -10.69
CA VAL A 247 17.12 7.98 -12.10
C VAL A 247 16.82 9.17 -13.02
N GLY A 248 17.00 10.40 -12.54
CA GLY A 248 16.73 11.62 -13.31
C GLY A 248 15.27 11.76 -13.73
N SER A 249 14.35 11.39 -12.84
CA SER A 249 12.90 11.44 -13.06
C SER A 249 12.23 12.37 -12.04
N PHE A 250 10.91 12.40 -12.05
CA PHE A 250 10.09 13.09 -11.05
C PHE A 250 8.81 12.28 -10.77
N ASP A 251 8.26 12.40 -9.58
CA ASP A 251 6.99 11.78 -9.25
C ASP A 251 5.85 12.52 -9.95
N ALA A 252 5.30 11.91 -10.99
CA ALA A 252 4.16 12.43 -11.75
C ALA A 252 2.81 12.08 -11.09
N GLY A 253 2.82 11.36 -9.98
CA GLY A 253 1.63 10.88 -9.29
C GLY A 253 1.17 11.79 -8.16
N TYR A 254 0.19 11.29 -7.44
CA TYR A 254 -0.35 11.98 -6.26
C TYR A 254 0.56 11.87 -5.03
N GLY A 255 1.57 10.99 -5.05
CA GLY A 255 2.44 10.70 -3.92
C GLY A 255 3.15 11.94 -3.39
N SER A 256 3.78 12.74 -4.25
CA SER A 256 4.51 13.94 -3.84
C SER A 256 3.61 14.97 -3.16
N ALA A 257 2.43 15.24 -3.74
CA ALA A 257 1.48 16.20 -3.21
C ALA A 257 0.90 15.78 -1.84
N TYR A 258 0.58 14.50 -1.68
CA TYR A 258 0.05 13.97 -0.41
C TYR A 258 1.14 13.82 0.64
N LEU A 259 2.32 13.33 0.28
CA LEU A 259 3.43 13.20 1.22
C LEU A 259 3.79 14.56 1.84
N ALA A 260 3.88 15.61 1.02
CA ALA A 260 4.18 16.95 1.51
C ALA A 260 3.17 17.48 2.53
N LYS A 261 1.89 17.07 2.41
CA LYS A 261 0.86 17.39 3.40
C LYS A 261 1.01 16.58 4.69
N MET A 262 1.49 15.34 4.61
CA MET A 262 1.62 14.43 5.75
C MET A 262 2.85 14.75 6.61
N VAL A 263 4.01 14.96 5.97
CA VAL A 263 5.31 15.11 6.66
C VAL A 263 5.83 16.55 6.67
N GLY A 264 5.17 17.45 6.00
CA GLY A 264 5.60 18.83 5.79
C GLY A 264 6.58 18.97 4.60
N GLN A 265 6.57 20.14 3.98
CA GLN A 265 7.28 20.37 2.71
C GLN A 265 8.80 20.17 2.80
N LYS A 266 9.43 20.55 3.91
CA LYS A 266 10.89 20.42 4.03
C LYS A 266 11.32 18.95 4.06
N PHE A 267 10.62 18.13 4.83
CA PHE A 267 10.93 16.70 4.92
C PHE A 267 10.56 15.96 3.62
N ALA A 268 9.43 16.32 3.00
CA ALA A 268 9.10 15.77 1.68
C ALA A 268 10.19 16.10 0.63
N ARG A 269 10.72 17.31 0.60
CA ARG A 269 11.82 17.69 -0.29
C ARG A 269 13.09 16.92 -0.01
N GLU A 270 13.40 16.63 1.26
CA GLU A 270 14.52 15.77 1.62
C GLU A 270 14.34 14.36 1.03
N ILE A 271 13.14 13.78 1.18
CA ILE A 271 12.81 12.46 0.63
C ILE A 271 12.98 12.43 -0.89
N PHE A 272 12.41 13.42 -1.59
CA PHE A 272 12.42 13.44 -3.06
C PHE A 272 13.75 13.85 -3.66
N PHE A 273 14.45 14.83 -3.07
CA PHE A 273 15.65 15.39 -3.68
C PHE A 273 16.93 14.63 -3.32
N LEU A 274 16.96 14.02 -2.13
CA LEU A 274 18.15 13.31 -1.68
C LEU A 274 18.06 11.78 -1.87
N GLY A 275 16.87 11.26 -2.20
CA GLY A 275 16.68 9.83 -2.44
C GLY A 275 17.13 8.94 -1.27
N ARG A 276 17.02 9.43 -0.05
CA ARG A 276 17.40 8.65 1.14
C ARG A 276 16.45 7.50 1.40
N THR A 277 16.97 6.44 2.00
CA THR A 277 16.17 5.32 2.48
C THR A 277 15.79 5.55 3.94
N TYR A 278 14.51 5.32 4.24
CA TYR A 278 13.95 5.37 5.58
C TYR A 278 13.43 3.99 5.98
N ASP A 279 13.48 3.67 7.24
CA ASP A 279 12.89 2.46 7.81
C ASP A 279 11.53 2.77 8.48
N ALA A 280 10.99 1.78 9.22
CA ALA A 280 9.71 1.93 9.91
C ALA A 280 9.85 2.55 11.31
N GLN A 281 11.03 2.96 11.73
CA GLN A 281 11.31 3.59 13.02
C GLN A 281 11.61 5.08 12.86
#